data_ae7d52b516d4a53b968c7bd9052c7c51
#
_entry.id   ae7d52b516d4a53b968c7bd9052c7c51
#
_cell.length_a   1.000
_cell.length_b   1.000
_cell.length_c   1.000
_cell.angle_alpha   90.00
_cell.angle_beta   90.00
_cell.angle_gamma   90.00
#
_symmetry.space_group_name_H-M   'P 1'
#
loop_
_entity.id
_entity.type
_entity.pdbx_description
1 polymer ?
#
loop_
_entity_poly.entity_id
_entity_poly.type
_entity_poly.pdbx_seq_one_letter_code
_entity_poly.pdbx_strand_id
1 'polypeptide(L)'
;MRERLQCEFFLIRYVPDVVKGEFANIGVLLREAGRDDSAVVRFTRDWSRVRCMDAAADIGLLEALEGEIGARLQATGKDVPGTKPVMEILQDTLANSVQMTEVKACLAESLPAEIEQLMKMYVEPLKVKMERKRTGRAAIAGAMRTEFERAGVWGLMRKRIAASLYTQTGDPMKLDCGYRAGSGGVAAGAVIRMFQAVSLEGDVEAAKGLAYSAPQLMEGVRRVEAARLELTAIVEPLREVSDTEDEAMERYRFGVEAMERQEIRVVTLSDLARVAETARMELRV
;
A
#
# COMPACT_ATOMS: atom_id res chain seq x y z
N MET A 1 -9.89 10.39 -40.53
CA MET A 1 -10.67 10.20 -39.27
C MET A 1 -11.08 8.73 -39.26
N ARG A 2 -10.71 7.93 -38.26
CA ARG A 2 -11.25 6.56 -38.15
C ARG A 2 -12.72 6.68 -37.79
N GLU A 3 -13.57 5.98 -38.55
CA GLU A 3 -15.00 5.89 -38.29
C GLU A 3 -15.20 5.17 -36.95
N ARG A 4 -15.92 5.80 -35.99
CA ARG A 4 -16.20 5.20 -34.70
C ARG A 4 -17.43 4.31 -34.83
N LEU A 5 -17.37 3.13 -34.22
CA LEU A 5 -18.49 2.19 -34.17
C LEU A 5 -19.55 2.71 -33.19
N GLN A 6 -20.80 2.69 -33.61
CA GLN A 6 -21.94 2.88 -32.71
C GLN A 6 -22.17 1.59 -31.93
N CYS A 7 -22.09 1.67 -30.61
CA CYS A 7 -22.19 0.53 -29.71
C CYS A 7 -23.26 0.73 -28.67
N GLU A 8 -23.79 -0.37 -28.19
CA GLU A 8 -24.74 -0.46 -27.08
C GLU A 8 -24.13 -1.32 -25.99
N PHE A 9 -24.28 -0.91 -24.74
CA PHE A 9 -23.81 -1.70 -23.61
C PHE A 9 -24.84 -1.78 -22.51
N PHE A 10 -24.73 -2.86 -21.72
CA PHE A 10 -25.55 -3.17 -20.56
C PHE A 10 -24.61 -3.46 -19.39
N LEU A 11 -24.98 -3.01 -18.19
CA LEU A 11 -24.29 -3.41 -16.97
C LEU A 11 -24.99 -4.65 -16.39
N ILE A 12 -24.19 -5.60 -15.97
CA ILE A 12 -24.68 -6.78 -15.26
C ILE A 12 -24.41 -6.52 -13.78
N ARG A 13 -25.45 -6.66 -12.96
CA ARG A 13 -25.46 -6.35 -11.53
C ARG A 13 -25.72 -7.57 -10.70
N TYR A 14 -25.04 -7.70 -9.59
CA TYR A 14 -25.39 -8.62 -8.52
C TYR A 14 -26.22 -7.86 -7.47
N VAL A 15 -27.39 -8.37 -7.14
CA VAL A 15 -28.34 -7.79 -6.20
C VAL A 15 -28.62 -8.83 -5.11
N PRO A 16 -27.95 -8.78 -3.95
CA PRO A 16 -28.14 -9.76 -2.89
C PRO A 16 -29.56 -9.72 -2.27
N ASP A 17 -30.12 -8.53 -2.18
CA ASP A 17 -31.45 -8.29 -1.65
C ASP A 17 -32.18 -7.20 -2.46
N VAL A 18 -33.18 -7.61 -3.22
CA VAL A 18 -33.94 -6.72 -4.10
C VAL A 18 -34.69 -5.65 -3.30
N VAL A 19 -35.12 -5.96 -2.07
CA VAL A 19 -35.86 -5.03 -1.22
C VAL A 19 -34.98 -3.88 -0.73
N LYS A 20 -33.74 -4.15 -0.43
CA LYS A 20 -32.77 -3.12 0.02
C LYS A 20 -32.26 -2.25 -1.11
N GLY A 21 -32.38 -2.70 -2.36
CA GLY A 21 -31.91 -1.96 -3.52
C GLY A 21 -30.38 -1.81 -3.63
N GLU A 22 -29.62 -2.57 -2.82
CA GLU A 22 -28.16 -2.59 -2.89
C GLU A 22 -27.71 -3.47 -4.05
N PHE A 23 -26.69 -3.03 -4.79
CA PHE A 23 -26.14 -3.81 -5.89
C PHE A 23 -24.64 -3.54 -6.11
N ALA A 24 -23.97 -4.50 -6.71
CA ALA A 24 -22.64 -4.34 -7.28
C ALA A 24 -22.66 -4.60 -8.79
N ASN A 25 -22.08 -3.70 -9.58
CA ASN A 25 -21.86 -4.01 -11.00
C ASN A 25 -20.77 -5.08 -11.07
N ILE A 26 -21.07 -6.20 -11.70
CA ILE A 26 -20.17 -7.37 -11.82
C ILE A 26 -19.68 -7.61 -13.23
N GLY A 27 -20.33 -7.03 -14.25
CA GLY A 27 -19.95 -7.22 -15.64
C GLY A 27 -20.52 -6.18 -16.59
N VAL A 28 -20.04 -6.23 -17.82
CA VAL A 28 -20.49 -5.44 -18.97
C VAL A 28 -20.77 -6.39 -20.11
N LEU A 29 -21.89 -6.19 -20.79
CA LEU A 29 -22.19 -6.74 -22.08
C LEU A 29 -22.16 -5.60 -23.09
N LEU A 30 -21.38 -5.73 -24.17
CA LEU A 30 -21.18 -4.72 -25.22
C LEU A 30 -21.43 -5.32 -26.58
N ARG A 31 -22.14 -4.60 -27.48
CA ARG A 31 -22.36 -4.99 -28.87
C ARG A 31 -22.33 -3.79 -29.82
N GLU A 32 -22.13 -4.01 -31.08
CA GLU A 32 -22.47 -3.01 -32.10
C GLU A 32 -23.98 -2.76 -32.10
N ALA A 33 -24.39 -1.52 -32.31
CA ALA A 33 -25.80 -1.14 -32.25
C ALA A 33 -26.65 -1.99 -33.24
N GLY A 34 -27.65 -2.68 -32.72
CA GLY A 34 -28.54 -3.53 -33.49
C GLY A 34 -27.94 -4.85 -33.98
N ARG A 35 -26.73 -5.25 -33.52
CA ARG A 35 -26.05 -6.49 -33.95
C ARG A 35 -25.72 -7.41 -32.79
N ASP A 36 -26.55 -8.42 -32.56
CA ASP A 36 -26.35 -9.39 -31.47
C ASP A 36 -25.17 -10.34 -31.72
N ASP A 37 -24.81 -10.58 -33.00
CA ASP A 37 -23.69 -11.42 -33.39
C ASP A 37 -22.32 -10.85 -33.07
N SER A 38 -22.22 -9.55 -32.78
CA SER A 38 -21.02 -8.86 -32.36
C SER A 38 -20.87 -8.78 -30.86
N ALA A 39 -21.83 -9.29 -30.07
CA ALA A 39 -21.89 -9.08 -28.63
C ALA A 39 -20.75 -9.80 -27.90
N VAL A 40 -20.16 -9.10 -26.95
CA VAL A 40 -19.12 -9.60 -26.04
C VAL A 40 -19.52 -9.32 -24.58
N VAL A 41 -19.21 -10.24 -23.70
CA VAL A 41 -19.49 -10.10 -22.27
C VAL A 41 -18.20 -10.24 -21.48
N ARG A 42 -18.09 -9.47 -20.39
CA ARG A 42 -16.97 -9.57 -19.46
C ARG A 42 -17.41 -9.31 -18.04
N PHE A 43 -16.96 -10.16 -17.11
CA PHE A 43 -17.18 -10.00 -15.68
C PHE A 43 -15.91 -9.59 -14.96
N THR A 44 -16.08 -9.07 -13.74
CA THR A 44 -14.97 -8.77 -12.85
C THR A 44 -14.20 -10.02 -12.47
N ARG A 45 -12.91 -9.83 -12.14
CA ARG A 45 -12.09 -10.86 -11.46
C ARG A 45 -11.90 -10.52 -9.98
N ASP A 46 -12.32 -9.33 -9.56
CA ASP A 46 -12.28 -8.90 -8.16
C ASP A 46 -13.70 -8.93 -7.55
N TRP A 47 -13.98 -9.99 -6.84
CA TRP A 47 -15.26 -10.23 -6.17
C TRP A 47 -15.34 -9.65 -4.76
N SER A 48 -14.38 -8.83 -4.35
CA SER A 48 -14.32 -8.27 -2.99
C SER A 48 -15.58 -7.46 -2.63
N ARG A 49 -16.11 -6.69 -3.58
CA ARG A 49 -17.35 -5.91 -3.38
C ARG A 49 -18.57 -6.80 -3.17
N VAL A 50 -18.69 -7.87 -3.96
CA VAL A 50 -19.80 -8.84 -3.82
C VAL A 50 -19.72 -9.52 -2.47
N ARG A 51 -18.54 -10.02 -2.07
CA ARG A 51 -18.34 -10.68 -0.76
C ARG A 51 -18.55 -9.74 0.42
N CYS A 52 -18.30 -8.44 0.26
CA CYS A 52 -18.56 -7.44 1.28
C CYS A 52 -20.07 -7.23 1.50
N MET A 53 -20.86 -7.32 0.44
CA MET A 53 -22.34 -7.15 0.48
C MET A 53 -23.04 -8.46 0.86
N ASP A 54 -22.51 -9.59 0.39
CA ASP A 54 -23.05 -10.93 0.63
C ASP A 54 -21.90 -11.93 0.78
N ALA A 55 -21.61 -12.28 2.04
CA ALA A 55 -20.58 -13.26 2.36
C ALA A 55 -20.91 -14.69 1.90
N ALA A 56 -22.20 -14.98 1.62
CA ALA A 56 -22.69 -16.28 1.18
C ALA A 56 -22.84 -16.37 -0.35
N ALA A 57 -22.46 -15.31 -1.10
CA ALA A 57 -22.55 -15.30 -2.57
C ALA A 57 -21.75 -16.44 -3.19
N ASP A 58 -22.36 -17.19 -4.08
CA ASP A 58 -21.71 -18.25 -4.87
C ASP A 58 -20.92 -17.64 -6.02
N ILE A 59 -19.64 -17.33 -5.75
CA ILE A 59 -18.73 -16.73 -6.74
C ILE A 59 -18.50 -17.71 -7.91
N GLY A 60 -18.44 -19.02 -7.65
CA GLY A 60 -18.25 -20.01 -8.70
C GLY A 60 -19.39 -20.00 -9.72
N LEU A 61 -20.64 -19.84 -9.23
CA LEU A 61 -21.81 -19.68 -10.10
C LEU A 61 -21.73 -18.37 -10.92
N LEU A 62 -21.32 -17.26 -10.30
CA LEU A 62 -21.18 -15.98 -11.00
C LEU A 62 -20.09 -16.02 -12.06
N GLU A 63 -18.98 -16.69 -11.83
CA GLU A 63 -17.91 -16.89 -12.82
C GLU A 63 -18.37 -17.79 -13.97
N ALA A 64 -19.11 -18.87 -13.68
CA ALA A 64 -19.66 -19.76 -14.69
C ALA A 64 -20.68 -19.03 -15.59
N LEU A 65 -21.42 -18.07 -15.05
CA LEU A 65 -22.44 -17.30 -15.79
C LEU A 65 -21.84 -16.47 -16.92
N GLU A 66 -20.60 -15.93 -16.77
CA GLU A 66 -19.90 -15.24 -17.86
C GLU A 66 -19.71 -16.17 -19.07
N GLY A 67 -19.25 -17.40 -18.81
CA GLY A 67 -19.06 -18.42 -19.87
C GLY A 67 -20.37 -18.82 -20.54
N GLU A 68 -21.44 -19.00 -19.77
CA GLU A 68 -22.77 -19.37 -20.27
C GLU A 68 -23.37 -18.28 -21.15
N ILE A 69 -23.29 -17.01 -20.72
CA ILE A 69 -23.74 -15.86 -21.52
C ILE A 69 -22.91 -15.76 -22.81
N GLY A 70 -21.58 -15.87 -22.71
CA GLY A 70 -20.69 -15.83 -23.87
C GLY A 70 -20.98 -16.93 -24.88
N ALA A 71 -21.23 -18.16 -24.43
CA ALA A 71 -21.61 -19.27 -25.28
C ALA A 71 -22.94 -19.03 -26.03
N ARG A 72 -23.95 -18.50 -25.32
CA ARG A 72 -25.25 -18.17 -25.93
C ARG A 72 -25.13 -17.06 -26.97
N LEU A 73 -24.36 -16.03 -26.72
CA LEU A 73 -24.09 -14.94 -27.66
C LEU A 73 -23.42 -15.45 -28.95
N GLN A 74 -22.45 -16.36 -28.83
CA GLN A 74 -21.78 -16.97 -29.98
C GLN A 74 -22.68 -17.94 -30.79
N ALA A 75 -23.65 -18.55 -30.12
CA ALA A 75 -24.60 -19.47 -30.79
C ALA A 75 -25.65 -18.72 -31.62
N THR A 76 -25.82 -17.42 -31.47
CA THR A 76 -26.88 -16.59 -32.10
C THR A 76 -26.70 -16.43 -33.62
N GLY A 77 -25.56 -16.79 -34.22
CA GLY A 77 -25.33 -16.76 -35.65
C GLY A 77 -26.12 -17.84 -36.48
N LYS A 78 -26.97 -18.63 -35.81
CA LYS A 78 -27.82 -19.63 -36.43
C LYS A 78 -29.28 -19.31 -36.12
N ASP A 79 -29.87 -18.40 -36.93
CA ASP A 79 -31.29 -18.09 -36.84
C ASP A 79 -32.15 -19.36 -37.00
N VAL A 80 -32.72 -19.84 -35.89
CA VAL A 80 -33.78 -20.82 -35.92
C VAL A 80 -35.10 -20.03 -35.91
N PRO A 81 -35.91 -20.13 -36.99
CA PRO A 81 -37.15 -19.40 -37.06
C PRO A 81 -38.07 -19.69 -35.84
N GLY A 82 -38.46 -18.63 -35.10
CA GLY A 82 -39.34 -18.74 -33.95
C GLY A 82 -38.66 -18.67 -32.58
N THR A 83 -37.35 -18.50 -32.54
CA THR A 83 -36.62 -18.31 -31.26
C THR A 83 -36.55 -16.82 -30.91
N LYS A 84 -36.80 -16.47 -29.63
CA LYS A 84 -36.61 -15.09 -29.16
C LYS A 84 -35.14 -14.63 -29.31
N PRO A 85 -34.90 -13.36 -29.63
CA PRO A 85 -33.55 -12.80 -29.64
C PRO A 85 -32.83 -13.09 -28.34
N VAL A 86 -31.54 -13.43 -28.40
CA VAL A 86 -30.74 -13.79 -27.20
C VAL A 86 -30.75 -12.67 -26.16
N MET A 87 -30.74 -11.42 -26.61
CA MET A 87 -30.82 -10.27 -25.72
C MET A 87 -32.12 -10.23 -24.93
N GLU A 88 -33.24 -10.56 -25.52
CA GLU A 88 -34.55 -10.63 -24.86
C GLU A 88 -34.61 -11.77 -23.84
N ILE A 89 -34.02 -12.93 -24.20
CA ILE A 89 -33.90 -14.07 -23.28
C ILE A 89 -33.02 -13.70 -22.07
N LEU A 90 -31.90 -13.00 -22.30
CA LEU A 90 -31.01 -12.56 -21.21
C LEU A 90 -31.72 -11.55 -20.30
N GLN A 91 -32.46 -10.59 -20.83
CA GLN A 91 -33.23 -9.62 -20.04
C GLN A 91 -34.31 -10.31 -19.21
N ASP A 92 -35.03 -11.27 -19.77
CA ASP A 92 -36.04 -12.04 -19.05
C ASP A 92 -35.42 -12.94 -17.95
N THR A 93 -34.24 -13.50 -18.18
CA THR A 93 -33.57 -14.44 -17.27
C THR A 93 -32.82 -13.72 -16.15
N LEU A 94 -32.17 -12.59 -16.46
CA LEU A 94 -31.40 -11.80 -15.51
C LEU A 94 -32.27 -10.72 -14.84
N ALA A 95 -33.26 -11.16 -14.06
CA ALA A 95 -34.23 -10.29 -13.39
C ALA A 95 -34.26 -10.44 -11.87
N ASN A 96 -33.47 -11.36 -11.30
CA ASN A 96 -33.44 -11.67 -9.86
C ASN A 96 -32.15 -11.17 -9.21
N SER A 97 -31.40 -12.06 -8.56
CA SER A 97 -30.13 -11.73 -7.90
C SER A 97 -29.02 -11.30 -8.89
N VAL A 98 -29.13 -11.68 -10.14
CA VAL A 98 -28.33 -11.10 -11.22
C VAL A 98 -29.26 -10.36 -12.17
N GLN A 99 -28.99 -9.09 -12.41
CA GLN A 99 -29.84 -8.21 -13.21
C GLN A 99 -29.04 -7.55 -14.32
N MET A 100 -29.71 -7.34 -15.47
CA MET A 100 -29.17 -6.56 -16.58
C MET A 100 -29.85 -5.19 -16.60
N THR A 101 -29.06 -4.11 -16.76
CA THR A 101 -29.61 -2.74 -16.82
C THR A 101 -30.26 -2.45 -18.17
N GLU A 102 -30.93 -1.31 -18.24
CA GLU A 102 -31.35 -0.75 -19.51
C GLU A 102 -30.12 -0.47 -20.41
N VAL A 103 -30.38 -0.45 -21.72
CA VAL A 103 -29.38 -0.19 -22.76
C VAL A 103 -28.80 1.22 -22.63
N LYS A 104 -27.48 1.31 -22.82
CA LYS A 104 -26.74 2.58 -22.92
C LYS A 104 -25.97 2.62 -24.21
N ALA A 105 -25.86 3.79 -24.84
CA ALA A 105 -25.12 3.97 -26.09
C ALA A 105 -23.71 4.50 -25.82
N CYS A 106 -22.76 4.08 -26.65
CA CYS A 106 -21.39 4.62 -26.67
C CYS A 106 -20.81 4.61 -28.08
N LEU A 107 -19.69 5.29 -28.28
CA LEU A 107 -18.93 5.32 -29.54
C LEU A 107 -17.56 4.71 -29.27
N ALA A 108 -17.27 3.59 -29.95
CA ALA A 108 -16.04 2.82 -29.76
C ALA A 108 -15.08 2.93 -30.94
N GLU A 109 -13.78 2.81 -30.69
CA GLU A 109 -12.80 2.56 -31.75
C GLU A 109 -12.72 1.07 -32.10
N SER A 110 -12.94 0.22 -31.11
CA SER A 110 -13.05 -1.25 -31.24
C SER A 110 -13.75 -1.82 -30.01
N LEU A 111 -14.50 -2.92 -30.18
CA LEU A 111 -15.17 -3.60 -29.06
C LEU A 111 -14.22 -4.04 -27.95
N PRO A 112 -13.02 -4.64 -28.25
CA PRO A 112 -12.09 -5.03 -27.18
C PRO A 112 -11.55 -3.86 -26.36
N ALA A 113 -11.28 -2.72 -26.97
CA ALA A 113 -10.79 -1.54 -26.25
C ALA A 113 -11.91 -0.91 -25.40
N GLU A 114 -13.11 -0.84 -25.96
CA GLU A 114 -14.24 -0.22 -25.27
C GLU A 114 -14.70 -1.04 -24.06
N ILE A 115 -14.78 -2.36 -24.17
CA ILE A 115 -15.20 -3.19 -23.03
C ILE A 115 -14.21 -3.05 -21.86
N GLU A 116 -12.90 -2.93 -22.13
CA GLU A 116 -11.90 -2.65 -21.10
C GLU A 116 -12.12 -1.30 -20.41
N GLN A 117 -12.47 -0.28 -21.20
CA GLN A 117 -12.75 1.06 -20.67
C GLN A 117 -14.02 1.05 -19.82
N LEU A 118 -15.09 0.41 -20.30
CA LEU A 118 -16.35 0.29 -19.57
C LEU A 118 -16.19 -0.51 -18.27
N MET A 119 -15.41 -1.60 -18.28
CA MET A 119 -15.08 -2.38 -17.08
C MET A 119 -14.38 -1.49 -16.04
N LYS A 120 -13.38 -0.72 -16.43
CA LYS A 120 -12.69 0.22 -15.51
C LYS A 120 -13.60 1.30 -14.98
N MET A 121 -14.54 1.79 -15.81
CA MET A 121 -15.42 2.91 -15.44
C MET A 121 -16.56 2.46 -14.51
N TYR A 122 -17.15 1.30 -14.74
CA TYR A 122 -18.39 0.90 -14.10
C TYR A 122 -18.28 -0.28 -13.14
N VAL A 123 -17.31 -1.17 -13.34
CA VAL A 123 -17.23 -2.46 -12.64
C VAL A 123 -16.03 -2.56 -11.72
N GLU A 124 -14.83 -2.26 -12.23
CA GLU A 124 -13.62 -2.37 -11.43
C GLU A 124 -13.61 -1.31 -10.33
N PRO A 125 -13.22 -1.67 -9.09
CA PRO A 125 -13.03 -0.67 -8.06
C PRO A 125 -11.98 0.32 -8.53
N LEU A 126 -12.22 1.61 -8.28
CA LEU A 126 -11.17 2.60 -8.45
C LEU A 126 -9.95 2.08 -7.70
N LYS A 127 -8.92 1.71 -8.41
CA LYS A 127 -7.60 1.47 -7.81
C LYS A 127 -7.07 2.83 -7.35
N VAL A 128 -7.69 3.36 -6.30
CA VAL A 128 -7.01 4.31 -5.47
C VAL A 128 -5.79 3.54 -5.03
N LYS A 129 -4.61 3.84 -5.57
CA LYS A 129 -3.38 3.57 -4.86
C LYS A 129 -3.55 4.31 -3.54
N MET A 130 -4.16 3.65 -2.57
CA MET A 130 -3.86 3.97 -1.20
C MET A 130 -2.35 3.70 -1.11
N GLU A 131 -1.55 4.72 -1.35
CA GLU A 131 -0.28 4.79 -0.69
C GLU A 131 -0.65 4.55 0.77
N ARG A 132 -0.42 3.32 1.23
CA ARG A 132 -0.42 3.05 2.67
C ARG A 132 0.58 4.05 3.19
N LYS A 133 0.10 5.20 3.70
CA LYS A 133 0.92 6.13 4.42
C LYS A 133 1.61 5.26 5.44
N ARG A 134 2.89 4.98 5.22
CA ARG A 134 3.68 4.25 6.18
C ARG A 134 3.52 5.03 7.47
N THR A 135 2.95 4.42 8.48
CA THR A 135 2.74 5.02 9.79
C THR A 135 3.75 4.42 10.75
N GLY A 136 4.00 5.12 11.82
CA GLY A 136 4.92 4.67 12.86
C GLY A 136 6.35 4.48 12.35
N ARG A 137 7.05 3.50 12.92
CA ARG A 137 8.48 3.24 12.65
C ARG A 137 8.83 3.12 11.15
N ALA A 138 7.95 2.51 10.34
CA ALA A 138 8.20 2.34 8.90
C ALA A 138 8.19 3.68 8.12
N ALA A 139 7.38 4.65 8.55
CA ALA A 139 7.38 6.00 7.98
C ALA A 139 8.66 6.75 8.33
N ILE A 140 9.08 6.67 9.60
CA ILE A 140 10.30 7.30 10.09
C ILE A 140 11.53 6.74 9.37
N ALA A 141 11.65 5.42 9.28
CA ALA A 141 12.76 4.77 8.57
C ALA A 141 12.77 5.12 7.07
N GLY A 142 11.61 5.26 6.45
CA GLY A 142 11.47 5.70 5.05
C GLY A 142 11.93 7.14 4.86
N ALA A 143 11.51 8.07 5.72
CA ALA A 143 11.93 9.46 5.70
C ALA A 143 13.45 9.61 5.94
N MET A 144 13.98 8.88 6.91
CA MET A 144 15.41 8.83 7.21
C MET A 144 16.22 8.38 5.99
N ARG A 145 15.79 7.31 5.33
CA ARG A 145 16.43 6.84 4.10
C ARG A 145 16.40 7.91 3.00
N THR A 146 15.25 8.54 2.79
CA THR A 146 15.08 9.58 1.75
C THR A 146 16.01 10.77 1.99
N GLU A 147 16.15 11.24 3.22
CA GLU A 147 17.03 12.36 3.53
C GLU A 147 18.52 11.99 3.36
N PHE A 148 18.94 10.80 3.78
CA PHE A 148 20.31 10.34 3.57
C PHE A 148 20.61 10.05 2.08
N GLU A 149 19.63 9.60 1.28
CA GLU A 149 19.75 9.50 -0.18
C GLU A 149 19.90 10.88 -0.83
N ARG A 150 19.10 11.86 -0.40
CA ARG A 150 19.17 13.25 -0.88
C ARG A 150 20.51 13.90 -0.57
N ALA A 151 21.09 13.63 0.60
CA ALA A 151 22.42 14.09 0.97
C ALA A 151 23.56 13.31 0.28
N GLY A 152 23.27 12.27 -0.51
CA GLY A 152 24.26 11.45 -1.21
C GLY A 152 25.02 10.45 -0.35
N VAL A 153 24.67 10.30 0.93
CA VAL A 153 25.46 9.50 1.90
C VAL A 153 24.91 8.09 2.12
N TRP A 154 23.68 7.81 1.70
CA TRP A 154 23.05 6.50 1.94
C TRP A 154 23.85 5.31 1.39
N GLY A 155 24.51 5.49 0.25
CA GLY A 155 25.38 4.46 -0.37
C GLY A 155 26.58 4.08 0.50
N LEU A 156 27.09 5.02 1.29
CA LEU A 156 28.28 4.87 2.13
C LEU A 156 27.97 4.33 3.54
N MET A 157 26.70 4.28 3.92
CA MET A 157 26.27 3.79 5.23
C MET A 157 26.20 2.27 5.28
N ARG A 158 26.55 1.68 6.41
CA ARG A 158 26.19 0.32 6.79
C ARG A 158 24.68 0.31 7.06
N LYS A 159 23.97 -0.75 6.65
CA LYS A 159 22.51 -0.88 6.75
C LYS A 159 22.15 -2.14 7.52
N ARG A 160 21.05 -2.09 8.30
CA ARG A 160 20.55 -3.23 9.06
C ARG A 160 21.63 -3.88 9.92
N ILE A 161 22.32 -3.07 10.70
CA ILE A 161 23.45 -3.48 11.53
C ILE A 161 22.93 -4.38 12.64
N ALA A 162 23.36 -5.63 12.67
CA ALA A 162 22.95 -6.58 13.70
C ALA A 162 23.59 -6.19 15.05
N ALA A 163 22.77 -6.01 16.09
CA ALA A 163 23.26 -5.70 17.44
C ALA A 163 24.14 -6.84 17.99
N SER A 164 23.87 -8.08 17.59
CA SER A 164 24.66 -9.26 17.98
C SER A 164 26.15 -9.20 17.60
N LEU A 165 26.55 -8.28 16.74
CA LEU A 165 27.96 -8.00 16.45
C LEU A 165 28.67 -7.34 17.65
N TYR A 166 27.93 -6.64 18.49
CA TYR A 166 28.43 -5.80 19.56
C TYR A 166 27.94 -6.24 20.95
N THR A 167 26.77 -6.86 21.03
CA THR A 167 26.16 -7.36 22.27
C THR A 167 26.47 -8.84 22.46
N GLN A 168 25.49 -9.70 22.44
CA GLN A 168 25.61 -11.12 22.63
C GLN A 168 25.02 -11.91 21.44
N THR A 169 25.53 -13.11 21.20
CA THR A 169 25.01 -14.00 20.17
C THR A 169 23.52 -14.26 20.38
N GLY A 170 22.73 -14.09 19.32
CA GLY A 170 21.28 -14.27 19.36
C GLY A 170 20.49 -13.00 19.63
N ASP A 171 21.10 -11.84 19.84
CA ASP A 171 20.38 -10.56 19.94
C ASP A 171 19.65 -10.27 18.63
N PRO A 172 18.29 -10.20 18.62
CA PRO A 172 17.51 -10.02 17.42
C PRO A 172 17.49 -8.57 16.91
N MET A 173 17.96 -7.61 17.73
CA MET A 173 17.92 -6.20 17.40
C MET A 173 18.77 -5.89 16.17
N LYS A 174 18.27 -5.00 15.32
CA LYS A 174 19.00 -4.47 14.17
C LYS A 174 18.84 -2.97 14.13
N LEU A 175 19.95 -2.26 14.14
CA LEU A 175 19.97 -0.83 13.91
C LEU A 175 19.80 -0.53 12.42
N ASP A 176 19.08 0.53 12.10
CA ASP A 176 18.67 0.80 10.72
C ASP A 176 19.86 1.13 9.82
N CYS A 177 20.71 2.04 10.24
CA CYS A 177 21.93 2.39 9.50
C CYS A 177 22.98 3.04 10.41
N GLY A 178 24.19 3.21 9.89
CA GLY A 178 25.27 3.89 10.57
C GLY A 178 26.52 4.03 9.70
N TYR A 179 27.44 4.88 10.13
CA TYR A 179 28.72 5.09 9.45
C TYR A 179 29.83 5.37 10.46
N ARG A 180 31.06 5.19 10.03
CA ARG A 180 32.25 5.62 10.75
C ARG A 180 32.59 7.03 10.33
N ALA A 181 32.54 7.97 11.26
CA ALA A 181 32.95 9.34 11.01
C ALA A 181 34.45 9.39 10.74
N GLY A 182 34.86 10.15 9.73
CA GLY A 182 36.27 10.36 9.43
C GLY A 182 36.98 11.00 10.64
N SER A 183 38.08 10.43 11.08
CA SER A 183 38.91 10.99 12.15
C SER A 183 39.47 12.34 11.73
N GLY A 184 38.83 13.42 12.19
CA GLY A 184 39.38 14.77 12.07
C GLY A 184 40.52 14.97 13.09
N GLY A 185 41.73 14.51 12.73
CA GLY A 185 42.92 14.70 13.53
C GLY A 185 43.28 13.57 14.50
N VAL A 186 44.56 13.39 14.78
CA VAL A 186 45.18 12.32 15.57
C VAL A 186 44.73 12.28 17.05
N ALA A 187 43.97 13.27 17.53
CA ALA A 187 43.61 13.42 18.94
C ALA A 187 42.13 13.09 19.26
N ALA A 188 41.26 13.01 18.27
CA ALA A 188 39.87 12.62 18.47
C ALA A 188 39.69 11.14 18.09
N GLY A 189 39.36 10.28 19.07
CA GLY A 189 39.13 8.86 18.89
C GLY A 189 38.08 8.61 17.78
N ALA A 190 38.16 7.49 17.08
CA ALA A 190 37.22 7.13 16.04
C ALA A 190 35.78 7.11 16.61
N VAL A 191 34.83 7.67 15.87
CA VAL A 191 33.41 7.70 16.25
C VAL A 191 32.61 6.91 15.23
N ILE A 192 31.72 6.07 15.71
CA ILE A 192 30.69 5.39 14.91
C ILE A 192 29.36 6.02 15.24
N ARG A 193 28.65 6.52 14.23
CA ARG A 193 27.29 7.03 14.35
C ARG A 193 26.32 5.98 13.86
N MET A 194 25.34 5.65 14.70
CA MET A 194 24.26 4.73 14.36
C MET A 194 22.91 5.38 14.56
N PHE A 195 21.98 5.07 13.69
CA PHE A 195 20.65 5.65 13.63
C PHE A 195 19.60 4.56 13.72
N GLN A 196 18.56 4.84 14.52
CA GLN A 196 17.42 3.96 14.74
C GLN A 196 16.12 4.74 14.62
N ALA A 197 15.22 4.29 13.77
CA ALA A 197 13.85 4.79 13.72
C ALA A 197 13.05 4.23 14.90
N VAL A 198 12.44 5.09 15.70
CA VAL A 198 11.62 4.73 16.86
C VAL A 198 10.30 5.48 16.77
N SER A 199 9.17 4.77 16.83
CA SER A 199 7.85 5.41 16.88
C SER A 199 7.37 5.47 18.32
N LEU A 200 7.20 6.66 18.85
CA LEU A 200 6.72 6.89 20.21
C LEU A 200 5.19 6.96 20.28
N GLU A 201 4.51 7.25 19.15
CA GLU A 201 3.05 7.17 19.05
C GLU A 201 2.56 5.72 18.99
N GLY A 202 3.31 4.85 18.29
CA GLY A 202 2.89 3.49 18.02
C GLY A 202 3.50 2.41 18.91
N ASP A 203 4.73 2.58 19.37
CA ASP A 203 5.48 1.53 20.06
C ASP A 203 6.55 2.12 21.01
N VAL A 204 6.12 2.55 22.18
CA VAL A 204 7.03 3.05 23.25
C VAL A 204 7.96 1.95 23.78
N GLU A 205 7.57 0.67 23.66
CA GLU A 205 8.42 -0.46 24.07
C GLU A 205 9.70 -0.54 23.22
N ALA A 206 9.65 -0.10 21.95
CA ALA A 206 10.84 0.00 21.12
C ALA A 206 11.86 1.01 21.67
N ALA A 207 11.41 2.13 22.26
CA ALA A 207 12.27 3.09 22.94
C ALA A 207 12.93 2.48 24.18
N LYS A 208 12.17 1.74 25.00
CA LYS A 208 12.70 1.01 26.17
C LYS A 208 13.73 -0.04 25.74
N GLY A 209 13.41 -0.81 24.70
CA GLY A 209 14.31 -1.83 24.15
C GLY A 209 15.65 -1.23 23.67
N LEU A 210 15.58 -0.09 22.97
CA LEU A 210 16.78 0.62 22.51
C LEU A 210 17.58 1.16 23.69
N ALA A 211 16.91 1.79 24.68
CA ALA A 211 17.55 2.33 25.89
C ALA A 211 18.23 1.21 26.71
N TYR A 212 17.56 0.05 26.85
CA TYR A 212 18.14 -1.10 27.55
C TYR A 212 19.39 -1.64 26.86
N SER A 213 19.40 -1.67 25.53
CA SER A 213 20.52 -2.23 24.76
C SER A 213 21.68 -1.24 24.55
N ALA A 214 21.45 0.06 24.74
CA ALA A 214 22.44 1.10 24.43
C ALA A 214 23.77 0.94 25.18
N PRO A 215 23.83 0.71 26.50
CA PRO A 215 25.10 0.53 27.21
C PRO A 215 25.92 -0.64 26.67
N GLN A 216 25.27 -1.76 26.36
CA GLN A 216 25.93 -2.94 25.82
C GLN A 216 26.43 -2.69 24.39
N LEU A 217 25.67 -1.97 23.57
CA LEU A 217 26.07 -1.55 22.23
C LEU A 217 27.30 -0.63 22.29
N MET A 218 27.31 0.37 23.20
CA MET A 218 28.42 1.30 23.36
C MET A 218 29.70 0.57 23.77
N GLU A 219 29.61 -0.33 24.74
CA GLU A 219 30.75 -1.14 25.22
C GLU A 219 31.22 -2.10 24.11
N GLY A 220 30.30 -2.75 23.41
CA GLY A 220 30.63 -3.65 22.31
C GLY A 220 31.29 -2.94 21.13
N VAL A 221 30.81 -1.78 20.72
CA VAL A 221 31.44 -0.97 19.66
C VAL A 221 32.84 -0.54 20.08
N ARG A 222 33.03 -0.13 21.34
CA ARG A 222 34.35 0.22 21.84
C ARG A 222 35.30 -0.98 21.77
N ARG A 223 34.83 -2.17 22.13
CA ARG A 223 35.63 -3.41 22.13
C ARG A 223 35.96 -3.89 20.73
N VAL A 224 34.97 -3.88 19.81
CA VAL A 224 35.10 -4.51 18.47
C VAL A 224 35.70 -3.53 17.46
N GLU A 225 35.30 -2.27 17.50
CA GLU A 225 35.67 -1.26 16.47
C GLU A 225 36.76 -0.29 16.98
N ALA A 226 37.15 -0.37 18.26
CA ALA A 226 38.04 0.62 18.90
C ALA A 226 37.55 2.07 18.70
N ALA A 227 36.23 2.28 18.79
CA ALA A 227 35.56 3.54 18.51
C ALA A 227 34.49 3.86 19.55
N ARG A 228 34.16 5.13 19.72
CA ARG A 228 33.01 5.57 20.50
C ARG A 228 31.74 5.45 19.67
N LEU A 229 30.67 4.89 20.22
CA LEU A 229 29.35 4.90 19.61
C LEU A 229 28.61 6.19 19.97
N GLU A 230 28.07 6.86 18.95
CA GLU A 230 27.03 7.88 19.10
C GLU A 230 25.73 7.34 18.48
N LEU A 231 24.78 7.00 19.35
CA LEU A 231 23.49 6.44 18.96
C LEU A 231 22.44 7.55 18.88
N THR A 232 21.74 7.63 17.76
CA THR A 232 20.70 8.62 17.53
C THR A 232 19.38 7.90 17.22
N ALA A 233 18.35 8.18 18.01
CA ALA A 233 16.97 7.78 17.72
C ALA A 233 16.28 8.87 16.90
N ILE A 234 15.68 8.49 15.78
CA ILE A 234 14.86 9.37 14.96
C ILE A 234 13.40 9.06 15.28
N VAL A 235 12.66 10.08 15.72
CA VAL A 235 11.27 9.95 16.15
C VAL A 235 10.34 10.86 15.33
N GLU A 236 9.04 10.55 15.32
CA GLU A 236 8.02 11.47 14.83
C GLU A 236 7.91 12.69 15.78
N PRO A 237 7.57 13.88 15.25
CA PRO A 237 7.26 15.02 16.10
C PRO A 237 5.96 14.76 16.87
N LEU A 238 5.87 15.23 18.09
CA LEU A 238 4.64 15.20 18.88
C LEU A 238 3.56 15.99 18.11
N ARG A 239 2.40 15.37 17.89
CA ARG A 239 1.24 16.05 17.29
C ARG A 239 0.43 16.72 18.38
N GLU A 240 0.11 17.99 18.15
CA GLU A 240 -0.86 18.70 18.97
C GLU A 240 -2.26 18.30 18.52
N VAL A 241 -2.99 17.50 19.26
CA VAL A 241 -4.41 17.14 19.02
C VAL A 241 -5.16 17.09 20.36
N SER A 242 -6.43 17.45 20.35
CA SER A 242 -7.39 17.70 21.45
C SER A 242 -7.48 16.69 22.62
N ASP A 243 -8.01 17.16 23.71
CA ASP A 243 -8.56 16.64 25.01
C ASP A 243 -8.33 15.18 25.52
N THR A 244 -7.82 14.24 24.74
CA THR A 244 -7.41 12.89 25.21
C THR A 244 -5.88 12.72 25.32
N GLU A 245 -5.15 13.82 25.45
CA GLU A 245 -3.73 13.95 25.07
C GLU A 245 -2.74 13.82 26.20
N ASP A 246 -3.15 13.96 27.45
CA ASP A 246 -2.20 13.89 28.56
C ASP A 246 -1.46 12.55 28.58
N GLU A 247 -2.16 11.44 28.35
CA GLU A 247 -1.55 10.11 28.37
C GLU A 247 -0.61 9.85 27.17
N ALA A 248 -0.95 10.34 25.98
CA ALA A 248 -0.11 10.20 24.78
C ALA A 248 1.16 11.05 24.91
N MET A 249 1.01 12.26 25.45
CA MET A 249 2.13 13.16 25.74
C MET A 249 3.04 12.60 26.84
N GLU A 250 2.48 12.04 27.89
CA GLU A 250 3.24 11.39 28.96
C GLU A 250 4.04 10.19 28.44
N ARG A 251 3.42 9.35 27.61
CA ARG A 251 4.09 8.22 26.96
C ARG A 251 5.23 8.68 26.05
N TYR A 252 5.00 9.72 25.26
CA TYR A 252 6.03 10.30 24.39
C TYR A 252 7.22 10.82 25.21
N ARG A 253 6.95 11.64 26.22
CA ARG A 253 7.99 12.16 27.15
C ARG A 253 8.77 11.03 27.82
N PHE A 254 8.06 10.03 28.32
CA PHE A 254 8.68 8.85 28.91
C PHE A 254 9.66 8.18 27.95
N GLY A 255 9.25 7.96 26.69
CA GLY A 255 10.10 7.33 25.67
C GLY A 255 11.36 8.15 25.37
N VAL A 256 11.22 9.48 25.23
CA VAL A 256 12.36 10.39 25.04
C VAL A 256 13.30 10.34 26.25
N GLU A 257 12.79 10.54 27.46
CA GLU A 257 13.61 10.52 28.67
C GLU A 257 14.32 9.18 28.88
N ALA A 258 13.66 8.05 28.61
CA ALA A 258 14.27 6.74 28.74
C ALA A 258 15.50 6.57 27.84
N MET A 259 15.44 7.10 26.62
CA MET A 259 16.55 7.08 25.68
C MET A 259 17.66 8.07 26.07
N GLU A 260 17.30 9.32 26.41
CA GLU A 260 18.28 10.35 26.79
C GLU A 260 19.07 9.99 28.02
N ARG A 261 18.48 9.33 29.02
CA ARG A 261 19.18 8.79 30.22
C ARG A 261 20.29 7.79 29.87
N GLN A 262 20.22 7.19 28.67
CA GLN A 262 21.24 6.24 28.18
C GLN A 262 22.15 6.87 27.12
N GLU A 263 22.32 8.18 27.14
CA GLU A 263 23.14 8.94 26.18
C GLU A 263 22.73 8.77 24.72
N ILE A 264 21.48 8.36 24.44
CA ILE A 264 20.92 8.28 23.09
C ILE A 264 20.42 9.68 22.72
N ARG A 265 20.95 10.22 21.63
CA ARG A 265 20.45 11.48 21.10
C ARG A 265 19.10 11.27 20.44
N VAL A 266 18.07 11.99 20.89
CA VAL A 266 16.74 11.96 20.26
C VAL A 266 16.59 13.13 19.31
N VAL A 267 16.15 12.85 18.05
CA VAL A 267 15.99 13.84 16.98
C VAL A 267 14.66 13.59 16.28
N THR A 268 13.89 14.64 16.05
CA THR A 268 12.64 14.55 15.30
C THR A 268 12.86 14.53 13.79
N LEU A 269 11.86 14.08 13.04
CA LEU A 269 11.88 14.13 11.58
C LEU A 269 12.13 15.54 11.03
N SER A 270 11.75 16.58 11.77
CA SER A 270 11.96 17.98 11.37
C SER A 270 13.45 18.37 11.29
N ASP A 271 14.29 17.73 12.11
CA ASP A 271 15.73 17.99 12.17
C ASP A 271 16.57 17.04 11.31
N LEU A 272 15.93 16.11 10.64
CA LEU A 272 16.60 15.03 9.92
C LEU A 272 17.52 15.53 8.79
N ALA A 273 17.12 16.59 8.10
CA ALA A 273 17.95 17.22 7.07
C ALA A 273 19.31 17.70 7.63
N ARG A 274 19.32 18.25 8.88
CA ARG A 274 20.55 18.68 9.55
C ARG A 274 21.43 17.48 9.92
N VAL A 275 20.82 16.37 10.32
CA VAL A 275 21.56 15.12 10.60
C VAL A 275 22.19 14.56 9.34
N ALA A 276 21.46 14.59 8.22
CA ALA A 276 21.97 14.13 6.93
C ALA A 276 23.11 15.01 6.41
N GLU A 277 23.02 16.32 6.59
CA GLU A 277 24.11 17.25 6.20
C GLU A 277 25.35 17.04 7.06
N THR A 278 25.20 16.79 8.38
CA THR A 278 26.32 16.42 9.25
C THR A 278 27.02 15.16 8.75
N ALA A 279 26.24 14.14 8.36
CA ALA A 279 26.80 12.90 7.79
C ALA A 279 27.54 13.15 6.49
N ARG A 280 27.04 14.06 5.64
CA ARG A 280 27.69 14.46 4.38
C ARG A 280 29.06 15.10 4.65
N MET A 281 29.13 16.02 5.58
CA MET A 281 30.40 16.68 5.95
C MET A 281 31.41 15.70 6.53
N GLU A 282 30.98 14.79 7.40
CA GLU A 282 31.87 13.82 8.03
C GLU A 282 32.36 12.72 7.08
N LEU A 283 31.53 12.33 6.12
CA LEU A 283 31.89 11.37 5.08
C LEU A 283 32.65 12.01 3.89
N ARG A 284 32.76 13.35 3.89
CA ARG A 284 33.49 14.13 2.84
C ARG A 284 32.94 13.92 1.43
N VAL A 285 31.62 13.94 1.28
CA VAL A 285 30.91 13.80 -0.01
C VAL A 285 30.45 15.16 -0.52
#